data_a69a6d9b6b0b627c3215f0f888b08e39
#
_entry.id   a69a6d9b6b0b627c3215f0f888b08e39
#
_cell.length_a   1.000
_cell.length_b   1.000
_cell.length_c   1.000
_cell.angle_alpha   90.00
_cell.angle_beta   90.00
_cell.angle_gamma   90.00
#
_symmetry.space_group_name_H-M   'P 1'
#
loop_
_entity.id
_entity.type
_entity.pdbx_description
1 polymer ?
#
loop_
_entity_poly.entity_id
_entity_poly.type
_entity_poly.pdbx_seq_one_letter_code
_entity_poly.pdbx_strand_id
1 'polypeptide(L)'
;MNGPDDLSGPLDRAQLLRSLGVTAAALGIPASADAGAAPGSGFLEPHPRWRFVFVNHATTNPFFVPARYGIQDACKHYGTTYQWSGSRRSDVGEMVAAMRRAIDGRADGIAVSVIDRTAFNEPTAEALRLGIPVVSYNADGGLGNTRLAYVGQDLYQSGLKFGARIVELVRDGDVFLFIATPGQLNIQPRVDGALDAIKDSGKAIRVTVVATGTGVAEERTRIEATYQRHKNLRGMFAVDGGSTQGVADVVRKHRLRGRGVRAGGYDLLPRTLRSIADGHLDFTIDQQPYLQGFLPIFQLFLARYTGGLVAPADTNTGLHFVTRRNVRPYLTTRTRYEGSSRIHKYPVS
;
A
#
# COMPACT_ATOMS: atom_id res chain seq x y z
N MET A 1 22.96 -16.38 -56.85
CA MET A 1 23.43 -15.62 -55.67
C MET A 1 22.18 -15.26 -54.87
N ASN A 2 21.83 -16.10 -53.92
CA ASN A 2 20.70 -15.93 -53.04
C ASN A 2 21.18 -15.21 -51.80
N GLY A 3 20.54 -14.07 -51.44
CA GLY A 3 20.80 -13.33 -50.23
C GLY A 3 20.15 -14.01 -49.00
N PRO A 4 20.59 -13.70 -47.80
CA PRO A 4 20.13 -14.36 -46.56
C PRO A 4 18.73 -13.86 -46.17
N ASP A 5 17.91 -14.82 -45.72
CA ASP A 5 16.54 -14.62 -45.25
C ASP A 5 16.47 -13.75 -44.01
N ASP A 6 15.56 -12.78 -44.08
CA ASP A 6 15.15 -11.90 -42.97
C ASP A 6 14.27 -12.68 -41.96
N LEU A 7 14.80 -12.93 -40.73
CA LEU A 7 14.12 -13.61 -39.63
C LEU A 7 13.57 -12.65 -38.57
N SER A 8 12.98 -11.50 -38.97
CA SER A 8 12.43 -10.49 -38.07
C SER A 8 10.89 -10.48 -37.94
N GLY A 9 10.24 -11.64 -37.89
CA GLY A 9 8.82 -11.76 -37.54
C GLY A 9 8.61 -12.23 -36.09
N PRO A 10 7.54 -11.80 -35.38
CA PRO A 10 7.26 -12.33 -34.05
C PRO A 10 6.90 -13.81 -34.14
N LEU A 11 7.66 -14.64 -33.42
CA LEU A 11 7.41 -16.09 -33.35
C LEU A 11 6.00 -16.38 -32.83
N ASP A 12 5.22 -17.13 -33.62
CA ASP A 12 3.91 -17.62 -33.22
C ASP A 12 4.05 -18.58 -32.03
N ARG A 13 3.23 -18.33 -30.99
CA ARG A 13 3.19 -19.12 -29.74
C ARG A 13 3.02 -20.62 -29.98
N ALA A 14 2.34 -20.99 -31.08
CA ALA A 14 2.14 -22.38 -31.49
C ALA A 14 3.43 -23.04 -32.05
N GLN A 15 4.32 -22.25 -32.66
CA GLN A 15 5.59 -22.74 -33.17
C GLN A 15 6.60 -22.97 -32.02
N LEU A 16 6.57 -22.10 -30.99
CA LEU A 16 7.41 -22.24 -29.80
C LEU A 16 7.07 -23.54 -29.01
N LEU A 17 5.80 -23.88 -28.91
CA LEU A 17 5.34 -25.08 -28.20
C LEU A 17 5.65 -26.36 -28.98
N ARG A 18 5.73 -26.32 -30.31
CA ARG A 18 6.10 -27.47 -31.14
C ARG A 18 7.61 -27.74 -31.11
N SER A 19 8.46 -26.71 -31.01
CA SER A 19 9.90 -26.86 -30.89
C SER A 19 10.35 -27.44 -29.55
N LEU A 20 9.58 -27.21 -28.47
CA LEU A 20 9.85 -27.79 -27.14
C LEU A 20 9.38 -29.27 -27.02
N GLY A 21 8.42 -29.69 -27.81
CA GLY A 21 7.92 -31.08 -27.80
C GLY A 21 8.83 -32.10 -28.49
N VAL A 22 9.67 -31.65 -29.43
CA VAL A 22 10.55 -32.57 -30.21
C VAL A 22 11.80 -32.98 -29.42
N THR A 23 12.22 -32.19 -28.43
CA THR A 23 13.43 -32.49 -27.64
C THR A 23 13.19 -33.47 -26.48
N ALA A 24 11.96 -33.61 -25.99
CA ALA A 24 11.64 -34.55 -24.91
C ALA A 24 11.66 -36.04 -25.37
N ALA A 25 11.32 -36.31 -26.63
CA ALA A 25 11.27 -37.65 -27.18
C ALA A 25 12.66 -38.27 -27.49
N ALA A 26 13.72 -37.44 -27.57
CA ALA A 26 15.06 -37.87 -27.94
C ALA A 26 15.94 -38.31 -26.74
N LEU A 27 15.47 -38.12 -25.49
CA LEU A 27 16.28 -38.39 -24.30
C LEU A 27 15.90 -39.67 -23.55
N GLY A 28 15.05 -40.55 -24.10
CA GLY A 28 14.81 -41.90 -23.56
C GLY A 28 14.38 -41.95 -22.10
N ILE A 29 13.66 -40.92 -21.60
CA ILE A 29 13.11 -40.91 -20.25
C ILE A 29 11.86 -41.81 -20.26
N PRO A 30 11.84 -42.90 -19.48
CA PRO A 30 10.68 -43.75 -19.42
C PRO A 30 9.49 -42.97 -18.89
N ALA A 31 8.41 -42.88 -19.66
CA ALA A 31 7.14 -42.37 -19.18
C ALA A 31 6.64 -43.35 -18.09
N SER A 32 6.92 -43.06 -16.82
CA SER A 32 6.22 -43.68 -15.72
C SER A 32 4.75 -43.27 -15.86
N ALA A 33 3.93 -44.26 -16.15
CA ALA A 33 2.48 -44.11 -16.10
C ALA A 33 2.08 -43.77 -14.65
N ASP A 34 1.92 -42.51 -14.41
CA ASP A 34 1.48 -42.02 -13.10
C ASP A 34 -0.04 -42.15 -13.06
N ALA A 35 -0.48 -43.10 -12.23
CA ALA A 35 -1.86 -43.34 -11.95
C ALA A 35 -2.47 -42.14 -11.25
N GLY A 36 -3.39 -41.44 -11.94
CA GLY A 36 -4.48 -40.71 -11.31
C GLY A 36 -4.12 -39.71 -10.21
N ALA A 37 -3.43 -38.64 -10.54
CA ALA A 37 -3.51 -37.47 -9.68
C ALA A 37 -4.92 -36.87 -9.75
N ALA A 38 -5.60 -36.84 -8.63
CA ALA A 38 -6.90 -36.20 -8.50
C ALA A 38 -6.82 -34.74 -8.97
N PRO A 39 -7.82 -34.21 -9.70
CA PRO A 39 -7.83 -32.79 -10.09
C PRO A 39 -7.90 -31.92 -8.82
N GLY A 40 -6.76 -31.34 -8.41
CA GLY A 40 -6.69 -30.49 -7.23
C GLY A 40 -5.36 -30.45 -6.51
N SER A 41 -4.35 -31.25 -6.88
CA SER A 41 -2.99 -31.05 -6.36
C SER A 41 -2.41 -29.81 -7.01
N GLY A 42 -2.49 -28.67 -6.31
CA GLY A 42 -1.83 -27.45 -6.75
C GLY A 42 -0.33 -27.67 -6.89
N PHE A 43 0.29 -26.74 -7.57
CA PHE A 43 1.76 -26.66 -7.81
C PHE A 43 2.63 -26.85 -6.55
N LEU A 44 2.04 -26.70 -5.36
CA LEU A 44 2.72 -26.71 -4.08
C LEU A 44 2.62 -28.08 -3.41
N GLU A 45 3.75 -28.61 -2.95
CA GLU A 45 3.79 -29.77 -2.08
C GLU A 45 3.09 -29.51 -0.74
N PRO A 46 2.59 -30.55 -0.04
CA PRO A 46 1.99 -30.38 1.27
C PRO A 46 2.92 -29.67 2.26
N HIS A 47 2.39 -28.73 3.00
CA HIS A 47 3.14 -27.93 3.97
C HIS A 47 2.30 -27.72 5.25
N PRO A 48 2.93 -27.36 6.40
CA PRO A 48 2.21 -27.02 7.62
C PRO A 48 1.30 -25.80 7.41
N ARG A 49 0.23 -25.74 8.17
CA ARG A 49 -0.67 -24.56 8.18
C ARG A 49 -0.03 -23.43 8.98
N TRP A 50 0.91 -22.72 8.35
CA TRP A 50 1.64 -21.62 8.97
C TRP A 50 0.73 -20.47 9.41
N ARG A 51 1.11 -19.84 10.54
CA ARG A 51 0.43 -18.69 11.13
C ARG A 51 1.31 -17.45 11.00
N PHE A 52 0.90 -16.51 10.18
CA PHE A 52 1.57 -15.22 9.99
C PHE A 52 0.93 -14.13 10.85
N VAL A 53 1.74 -13.27 11.47
CA VAL A 53 1.25 -12.17 12.32
C VAL A 53 1.49 -10.83 11.63
N PHE A 54 0.42 -10.09 11.45
CA PHE A 54 0.48 -8.70 10.97
C PHE A 54 0.50 -7.74 12.15
N VAL A 55 1.54 -6.90 12.23
CA VAL A 55 1.67 -5.83 13.22
C VAL A 55 1.39 -4.50 12.53
N ASN A 56 0.22 -3.95 12.77
CA ASN A 56 -0.29 -2.76 12.09
C ASN A 56 -0.31 -1.54 13.00
N HIS A 57 -0.09 -0.35 12.44
CA HIS A 57 -0.07 0.89 13.20
C HIS A 57 -1.47 1.47 13.48
N ALA A 58 -2.49 1.09 12.70
CA ALA A 58 -3.85 1.62 12.84
C ALA A 58 -4.89 0.51 12.56
N THR A 59 -4.97 -0.47 13.49
CA THR A 59 -5.71 -1.74 13.29
C THR A 59 -7.20 -1.58 12.98
N THR A 60 -7.79 -0.43 13.31
CA THR A 60 -9.21 -0.12 13.08
C THR A 60 -9.43 0.90 11.96
N ASN A 61 -8.37 1.40 11.30
CA ASN A 61 -8.50 2.37 10.23
C ASN A 61 -9.14 1.74 8.98
N PRO A 62 -10.21 2.34 8.41
CA PRO A 62 -10.89 1.85 7.22
C PRO A 62 -9.96 1.69 5.99
N PHE A 63 -8.85 2.41 5.93
CA PHE A 63 -7.83 2.24 4.90
C PHE A 63 -7.35 0.78 4.76
N PHE A 64 -7.25 0.04 5.88
CA PHE A 64 -6.76 -1.34 5.89
C PHE A 64 -7.82 -2.40 5.57
N VAL A 65 -9.07 -2.02 5.29
CA VAL A 65 -10.11 -3.01 4.91
C VAL A 65 -9.71 -3.81 3.67
N PRO A 66 -9.28 -3.20 2.55
CA PRO A 66 -8.82 -3.96 1.39
C PRO A 66 -7.56 -4.78 1.67
N ALA A 67 -6.63 -4.26 2.48
CA ALA A 67 -5.44 -5.01 2.87
C ALA A 67 -5.81 -6.30 3.62
N ARG A 68 -6.74 -6.23 4.57
CA ARG A 68 -7.23 -7.43 5.28
C ARG A 68 -7.91 -8.44 4.36
N TYR A 69 -8.63 -7.98 3.33
CA TYR A 69 -9.14 -8.88 2.29
C TYR A 69 -8.01 -9.53 1.48
N GLY A 70 -6.97 -8.76 1.13
CA GLY A 70 -5.78 -9.29 0.47
C GLY A 70 -5.10 -10.39 1.29
N ILE A 71 -4.90 -10.14 2.61
CA ILE A 71 -4.37 -11.14 3.55
C ILE A 71 -5.25 -12.41 3.56
N GLN A 72 -6.57 -12.23 3.70
CA GLN A 72 -7.50 -13.35 3.77
C GLN A 72 -7.49 -14.20 2.49
N ASP A 73 -7.46 -13.54 1.32
CA ASP A 73 -7.45 -14.24 0.04
C ASP A 73 -6.13 -14.98 -0.19
N ALA A 74 -4.99 -14.36 0.17
CA ALA A 74 -3.69 -15.00 0.10
C ALA A 74 -3.58 -16.18 1.07
N CYS A 75 -4.05 -16.04 2.31
CA CYS A 75 -4.09 -17.13 3.28
C CYS A 75 -4.93 -18.32 2.78
N LYS A 76 -6.08 -18.04 2.16
CA LYS A 76 -6.91 -19.08 1.55
C LYS A 76 -6.19 -19.77 0.39
N HIS A 77 -5.48 -18.99 -0.43
CA HIS A 77 -4.75 -19.50 -1.60
C HIS A 77 -3.58 -20.39 -1.21
N TYR A 78 -2.81 -19.97 -0.18
CA TYR A 78 -1.60 -20.67 0.26
C TYR A 78 -1.83 -21.62 1.46
N GLY A 79 -3.06 -21.89 1.87
CA GLY A 79 -3.34 -22.80 2.98
C GLY A 79 -2.77 -22.35 4.33
N THR A 80 -2.61 -21.04 4.54
CA THR A 80 -2.04 -20.45 5.76
C THR A 80 -3.11 -19.77 6.63
N THR A 81 -2.72 -19.25 7.77
CA THR A 81 -3.56 -18.43 8.65
C THR A 81 -2.88 -17.12 9.00
N TYR A 82 -3.66 -16.15 9.46
CA TYR A 82 -3.09 -14.90 9.93
C TYR A 82 -3.70 -14.42 11.25
N GLN A 83 -2.95 -13.59 11.95
CA GLN A 83 -3.39 -12.82 13.10
C GLN A 83 -3.18 -11.33 12.82
N TRP A 84 -4.20 -10.52 13.07
CA TRP A 84 -4.14 -9.07 12.94
C TRP A 84 -3.92 -8.44 14.31
N SER A 85 -2.82 -7.72 14.50
CA SER A 85 -2.35 -7.17 15.77
C SER A 85 -1.73 -5.79 15.58
N GLY A 86 -1.29 -5.15 16.65
CA GLY A 86 -0.60 -3.85 16.61
C GLY A 86 -1.30 -2.78 17.45
N SER A 87 -1.28 -1.53 17.00
CA SER A 87 -1.89 -0.39 17.68
C SER A 87 -3.17 0.07 16.98
N ARG A 88 -4.07 0.69 17.73
CA ARG A 88 -5.27 1.35 17.18
C ARG A 88 -5.03 2.82 16.82
N ARG A 89 -3.95 3.42 17.34
CA ARG A 89 -3.70 4.87 17.32
C ARG A 89 -2.26 5.25 16.96
N SER A 90 -1.56 4.38 16.24
CA SER A 90 -0.17 4.59 15.80
C SER A 90 0.84 4.73 16.96
N ASP A 91 0.59 4.05 18.06
CA ASP A 91 1.51 3.98 19.20
C ASP A 91 2.61 2.96 18.92
N VAL A 92 3.85 3.44 18.83
CA VAL A 92 5.04 2.61 18.53
C VAL A 92 5.28 1.57 19.59
N GLY A 93 5.11 1.92 20.89
CA GLY A 93 5.29 0.99 22.00
C GLY A 93 4.29 -0.17 21.97
N GLU A 94 2.99 0.11 21.69
CA GLU A 94 1.98 -0.92 21.50
C GLU A 94 2.34 -1.87 20.34
N MET A 95 2.90 -1.33 19.25
CA MET A 95 3.30 -2.13 18.09
C MET A 95 4.53 -3.01 18.39
N VAL A 96 5.55 -2.46 19.02
CA VAL A 96 6.74 -3.22 19.43
C VAL A 96 6.33 -4.34 20.38
N ALA A 97 5.47 -4.06 21.36
CA ALA A 97 4.95 -5.07 22.27
C ALA A 97 4.15 -6.17 21.51
N ALA A 98 3.36 -5.79 20.49
CA ALA A 98 2.66 -6.74 19.64
C ALA A 98 3.62 -7.61 18.82
N MET A 99 4.71 -7.05 18.29
CA MET A 99 5.74 -7.79 17.57
C MET A 99 6.48 -8.76 18.50
N ARG A 100 6.85 -8.35 19.71
CA ARG A 100 7.47 -9.25 20.71
C ARG A 100 6.56 -10.41 21.08
N ARG A 101 5.25 -10.15 21.31
CA ARG A 101 4.29 -11.25 21.53
C ARG A 101 4.20 -12.23 20.35
N ALA A 102 4.36 -11.75 19.12
CA ALA A 102 4.39 -12.63 17.94
C ALA A 102 5.67 -13.49 17.92
N ILE A 103 6.81 -12.92 18.32
CA ILE A 103 8.10 -13.63 18.43
C ILE A 103 8.01 -14.70 19.56
N ASP A 104 7.58 -14.31 20.75
CA ASP A 104 7.42 -15.21 21.92
C ASP A 104 6.44 -16.36 21.60
N GLY A 105 5.36 -16.04 20.90
CA GLY A 105 4.36 -17.00 20.43
C GLY A 105 4.78 -17.83 19.21
N ARG A 106 6.06 -17.75 18.81
CA ARG A 106 6.62 -18.52 17.68
C ARG A 106 5.76 -18.41 16.41
N ALA A 107 5.48 -17.18 15.99
CA ALA A 107 4.86 -16.95 14.69
C ALA A 107 5.71 -17.58 13.58
N ASP A 108 5.09 -18.12 12.55
CA ASP A 108 5.80 -18.65 11.39
C ASP A 108 6.33 -17.57 10.46
N GLY A 109 5.89 -16.33 10.63
CA GLY A 109 6.40 -15.13 9.97
C GLY A 109 5.67 -13.89 10.45
N ILE A 110 6.31 -12.74 10.30
CA ILE A 110 5.78 -11.44 10.76
C ILE A 110 5.79 -10.45 9.61
N ALA A 111 4.65 -9.81 9.39
CA ALA A 111 4.52 -8.62 8.52
C ALA A 111 4.30 -7.40 9.42
N VAL A 112 5.18 -6.39 9.34
CA VAL A 112 5.13 -5.23 10.23
C VAL A 112 5.09 -3.91 9.44
N SER A 113 4.20 -3.00 9.82
CA SER A 113 4.21 -1.62 9.30
C SER A 113 5.19 -0.79 10.12
N VAL A 114 6.41 -0.59 9.58
CA VAL A 114 7.50 0.06 10.31
C VAL A 114 7.35 1.58 10.25
N ILE A 115 6.72 2.16 11.26
CA ILE A 115 6.41 3.60 11.31
C ILE A 115 7.46 4.44 12.06
N ASP A 116 8.44 3.81 12.68
CA ASP A 116 9.54 4.44 13.42
C ASP A 116 10.90 3.99 12.89
N ARG A 117 11.87 4.90 12.90
CA ARG A 117 13.20 4.67 12.30
C ARG A 117 14.02 3.56 12.96
N THR A 118 13.85 3.34 14.25
CA THR A 118 14.75 2.51 15.07
C THR A 118 14.04 1.49 15.95
N ALA A 119 12.83 1.78 16.41
CA ALA A 119 12.13 0.97 17.40
C ALA A 119 11.91 -0.50 16.99
N PHE A 120 11.87 -0.77 15.70
CA PHE A 120 11.66 -2.12 15.15
C PHE A 120 12.95 -2.85 14.77
N ASN A 121 14.13 -2.20 14.86
CA ASN A 121 15.39 -2.81 14.42
C ASN A 121 15.76 -4.03 15.25
N GLU A 122 15.74 -3.89 16.58
CA GLU A 122 16.08 -4.98 17.48
C GLU A 122 15.04 -6.12 17.42
N PRO A 123 13.71 -5.88 17.54
CA PRO A 123 12.73 -6.97 17.39
C PRO A 123 12.79 -7.67 16.03
N THR A 124 13.11 -6.95 14.95
CA THR A 124 13.29 -7.57 13.62
C THR A 124 14.50 -8.49 13.60
N ALA A 125 15.64 -8.02 14.12
CA ALA A 125 16.86 -8.83 14.20
C ALA A 125 16.68 -10.05 15.12
N GLU A 126 15.97 -9.91 16.23
CA GLU A 126 15.61 -11.01 17.11
C GLU A 126 14.76 -12.07 16.42
N ALA A 127 13.68 -11.66 15.74
CA ALA A 127 12.83 -12.57 15.00
C ALA A 127 13.62 -13.38 13.97
N LEU A 128 14.47 -12.72 13.18
CA LEU A 128 15.29 -13.37 12.16
C LEU A 128 16.30 -14.36 12.77
N ARG A 129 16.94 -14.03 13.91
CA ARG A 129 17.84 -14.97 14.62
C ARG A 129 17.11 -16.23 15.11
N LEU A 130 15.81 -16.11 15.40
CA LEU A 130 14.96 -17.23 15.79
C LEU A 130 14.35 -17.98 14.60
N GLY A 131 14.76 -17.64 13.36
CA GLY A 131 14.25 -18.26 12.14
C GLY A 131 12.82 -17.82 11.76
N ILE A 132 12.34 -16.71 12.30
CA ILE A 132 11.04 -16.13 11.97
C ILE A 132 11.26 -15.07 10.87
N PRO A 133 10.83 -15.29 9.62
CA PRO A 133 10.97 -14.31 8.56
C PRO A 133 10.14 -13.06 8.85
N VAL A 134 10.72 -11.89 8.57
CA VAL A 134 10.09 -10.59 8.76
C VAL A 134 10.06 -9.82 7.45
N VAL A 135 8.89 -9.34 7.06
CA VAL A 135 8.70 -8.40 5.94
C VAL A 135 8.04 -7.13 6.46
N SER A 136 8.39 -5.99 5.90
CA SER A 136 7.65 -4.75 6.15
C SER A 136 6.56 -4.55 5.10
N TYR A 137 5.49 -3.84 5.48
CA TYR A 137 4.42 -3.48 4.57
C TYR A 137 3.84 -2.11 4.90
N ASN A 138 3.32 -1.40 3.92
CA ASN A 138 2.71 -0.07 4.01
C ASN A 138 3.69 1.05 4.46
N ALA A 139 4.49 0.80 5.48
CA ALA A 139 5.59 1.65 5.92
C ALA A 139 6.86 0.82 6.07
N ASP A 140 7.99 1.39 5.70
CA ASP A 140 9.28 0.69 5.71
C ASP A 140 10.26 1.29 6.71
N GLY A 141 11.15 0.44 7.23
CA GLY A 141 12.22 0.82 8.13
C GLY A 141 13.32 1.62 7.41
N GLY A 142 14.03 2.42 8.20
CA GLY A 142 15.25 3.07 7.73
C GLY A 142 16.43 2.12 7.57
N LEU A 143 17.57 2.68 7.18
CA LEU A 143 18.86 1.96 7.20
C LEU A 143 19.09 1.37 8.59
N GLY A 144 19.41 0.08 8.67
CA GLY A 144 19.59 -0.65 9.92
C GLY A 144 18.43 -1.58 10.30
N ASN A 145 17.27 -1.48 9.66
CA ASN A 145 16.23 -2.50 9.79
C ASN A 145 16.55 -3.70 8.85
N THR A 146 16.67 -4.89 9.44
CA THR A 146 17.12 -6.11 8.75
C THR A 146 15.99 -6.94 8.15
N ARG A 147 14.79 -6.36 7.97
CA ARG A 147 13.64 -7.04 7.32
C ARG A 147 14.04 -7.64 5.96
N LEU A 148 13.42 -8.74 5.58
CA LEU A 148 13.76 -9.46 4.35
C LEU A 148 13.23 -8.76 3.09
N ALA A 149 12.05 -8.17 3.18
CA ALA A 149 11.40 -7.51 2.05
C ALA A 149 10.45 -6.39 2.51
N TYR A 150 10.11 -5.50 1.58
CA TYR A 150 9.09 -4.47 1.75
C TYR A 150 8.00 -4.59 0.69
N VAL A 151 6.75 -4.42 1.11
CA VAL A 151 5.59 -4.32 0.20
C VAL A 151 4.82 -3.04 0.51
N GLY A 152 4.90 -2.08 -0.37
CA GLY A 152 4.22 -0.81 -0.17
C GLY A 152 4.50 0.18 -1.28
N GLN A 153 4.05 1.40 -1.09
CA GLN A 153 4.34 2.50 -2.00
C GLN A 153 5.73 3.07 -1.70
N ASP A 154 6.50 3.44 -2.72
CA ASP A 154 7.62 4.35 -2.52
C ASP A 154 7.06 5.72 -2.09
N LEU A 155 7.13 5.98 -0.79
CA LEU A 155 6.43 7.10 -0.17
C LEU A 155 7.04 8.44 -0.55
N TYR A 156 8.37 8.53 -0.68
CA TYR A 156 9.04 9.76 -1.08
C TYR A 156 8.77 10.08 -2.57
N GLN A 157 8.91 9.10 -3.46
CA GLN A 157 8.57 9.28 -4.87
C GLN A 157 7.09 9.60 -5.08
N SER A 158 6.22 9.01 -4.27
CA SER A 158 4.81 9.36 -4.22
C SER A 158 4.61 10.82 -3.81
N GLY A 159 5.37 11.28 -2.81
CA GLY A 159 5.40 12.67 -2.37
C GLY A 159 5.84 13.63 -3.47
N LEU A 160 6.91 13.32 -4.21
CA LEU A 160 7.35 14.10 -5.36
C LEU A 160 6.25 14.27 -6.41
N LYS A 161 5.57 13.17 -6.78
CA LYS A 161 4.46 13.21 -7.75
C LYS A 161 3.24 13.96 -7.22
N PHE A 162 2.96 13.84 -5.94
CA PHE A 162 1.90 14.58 -5.26
C PHE A 162 2.19 16.09 -5.24
N GLY A 163 3.42 16.49 -4.90
CA GLY A 163 3.88 17.88 -4.95
C GLY A 163 3.85 18.47 -6.37
N ALA A 164 4.29 17.71 -7.36
CA ALA A 164 4.18 18.11 -8.78
C ALA A 164 2.71 18.34 -9.17
N ARG A 165 1.79 17.47 -8.68
CA ARG A 165 0.36 17.67 -8.92
C ARG A 165 -0.20 18.92 -8.24
N ILE A 166 0.28 19.27 -7.04
CA ILE A 166 -0.06 20.55 -6.39
C ILE A 166 0.42 21.72 -7.23
N VAL A 167 1.65 21.67 -7.73
CA VAL A 167 2.25 22.70 -8.61
C VAL A 167 1.46 22.91 -9.90
N GLU A 168 0.89 21.85 -10.49
CA GLU A 168 -0.01 21.97 -11.66
C GLU A 168 -1.31 22.70 -11.33
N LEU A 169 -1.86 22.46 -10.13
CA LEU A 169 -3.16 22.95 -9.72
C LEU A 169 -3.11 24.36 -9.11
N VAL A 170 -2.01 24.71 -8.47
CA VAL A 170 -1.82 25.97 -7.75
C VAL A 170 -0.72 26.78 -8.43
N ARG A 171 -1.00 28.05 -8.72
CA ARG A 171 -0.01 28.96 -9.34
C ARG A 171 0.90 29.62 -8.30
N ASP A 172 0.27 30.09 -7.23
CA ASP A 172 0.91 30.88 -6.16
C ASP A 172 0.05 30.88 -4.91
N GLY A 173 0.60 31.42 -3.81
CA GLY A 173 -0.14 31.69 -2.56
C GLY A 173 -0.07 30.58 -1.54
N ASP A 174 -0.96 30.62 -0.55
CA ASP A 174 -0.89 29.76 0.63
C ASP A 174 -1.55 28.40 0.38
N VAL A 175 -0.81 27.36 0.71
CA VAL A 175 -1.24 25.96 0.65
C VAL A 175 -1.06 25.31 2.02
N PHE A 176 -2.08 24.63 2.50
CA PHE A 176 -2.01 23.81 3.70
C PHE A 176 -1.85 22.34 3.32
N LEU A 177 -0.84 21.71 3.91
CA LEU A 177 -0.55 20.29 3.76
C LEU A 177 -0.80 19.59 5.10
N PHE A 178 -1.82 18.74 5.15
CA PHE A 178 -2.26 18.07 6.36
C PHE A 178 -1.64 16.69 6.49
N ILE A 179 -1.19 16.36 7.71
CA ILE A 179 -0.54 15.11 8.06
C ILE A 179 -1.05 14.63 9.43
N ALA A 180 -1.46 13.37 9.54
CA ALA A 180 -1.96 12.83 10.80
C ALA A 180 -0.92 12.91 11.92
N THR A 181 0.26 12.34 11.71
CA THR A 181 1.32 12.24 12.71
C THR A 181 2.68 12.58 12.09
N PRO A 182 3.13 13.83 12.22
CA PRO A 182 4.45 14.23 11.74
C PRO A 182 5.58 13.32 12.25
N GLY A 183 6.56 13.03 11.38
CA GLY A 183 7.72 12.20 11.71
C GLY A 183 7.53 10.70 11.54
N GLN A 184 6.30 10.19 11.44
CA GLN A 184 6.07 8.77 11.20
C GLN A 184 6.37 8.37 9.75
N LEU A 185 7.07 7.24 9.59
CA LEU A 185 7.60 6.80 8.29
C LEU A 185 6.54 6.42 7.26
N ASN A 186 5.32 6.11 7.69
CA ASN A 186 4.21 5.79 6.78
C ASN A 186 3.66 7.00 6.00
N ILE A 187 3.92 8.23 6.47
CA ILE A 187 3.35 9.45 5.87
C ILE A 187 4.33 10.62 5.74
N GLN A 188 5.36 10.74 6.62
CA GLN A 188 6.33 11.83 6.57
C GLN A 188 7.07 11.93 5.23
N PRO A 189 7.55 10.83 4.61
CA PRO A 189 8.26 10.95 3.34
C PRO A 189 7.39 11.52 2.20
N ARG A 190 6.06 11.40 2.28
CA ARG A 190 5.14 12.05 1.32
C ARG A 190 5.17 13.56 1.45
N VAL A 191 5.26 14.08 2.68
CA VAL A 191 5.40 15.51 2.94
C VAL A 191 6.74 15.99 2.41
N ASP A 192 7.83 15.29 2.73
CA ASP A 192 9.18 15.65 2.34
C ASP A 192 9.29 15.75 0.81
N GLY A 193 8.89 14.71 0.09
CA GLY A 193 8.86 14.72 -1.37
C GLY A 193 7.96 15.81 -1.96
N ALA A 194 6.79 16.07 -1.33
CA ALA A 194 5.90 17.14 -1.81
C ALA A 194 6.53 18.54 -1.65
N LEU A 195 7.20 18.78 -0.53
CA LEU A 195 7.89 20.05 -0.29
C LEU A 195 9.06 20.25 -1.26
N ASP A 196 9.83 19.21 -1.53
CA ASP A 196 10.92 19.24 -2.50
C ASP A 196 10.40 19.54 -3.91
N ALA A 197 9.38 18.85 -4.38
CA ALA A 197 8.79 19.12 -5.69
C ALA A 197 8.22 20.54 -5.83
N ILE A 198 7.60 21.07 -4.76
CA ILE A 198 7.07 22.43 -4.76
C ILE A 198 8.22 23.45 -4.80
N LYS A 199 9.25 23.24 -3.99
CA LYS A 199 10.46 24.08 -3.95
C LYS A 199 11.15 24.10 -5.31
N ASP A 200 11.37 22.94 -5.92
CA ASP A 200 12.06 22.81 -7.21
C ASP A 200 11.28 23.42 -8.38
N SER A 201 9.97 23.58 -8.22
CA SER A 201 9.13 24.25 -9.22
C SER A 201 9.40 25.75 -9.39
N GLY A 202 10.05 26.37 -8.41
CA GLY A 202 10.29 27.83 -8.37
C GLY A 202 9.03 28.69 -8.24
N LYS A 203 7.83 28.09 -8.07
CA LYS A 203 6.58 28.85 -7.92
C LYS A 203 6.46 29.48 -6.54
N ALA A 204 5.79 30.62 -6.46
CA ALA A 204 5.54 31.36 -5.21
C ALA A 204 4.43 30.68 -4.36
N ILE A 205 4.57 29.38 -4.11
CA ILE A 205 3.66 28.59 -3.27
C ILE A 205 4.26 28.50 -1.86
N ARG A 206 3.53 29.01 -0.87
CA ARG A 206 3.92 28.93 0.54
C ARG A 206 3.17 27.77 1.20
N VAL A 207 3.90 26.74 1.61
CA VAL A 207 3.31 25.57 2.25
C VAL A 207 3.40 25.66 3.76
N THR A 208 2.27 25.45 4.44
CA THR A 208 2.20 25.24 5.89
C THR A 208 1.77 23.79 6.16
N VAL A 209 2.64 23.02 6.82
CA VAL A 209 2.33 21.65 7.25
C VAL A 209 1.58 21.69 8.58
N VAL A 210 0.45 20.97 8.67
CA VAL A 210 -0.43 21.00 9.84
C VAL A 210 -0.68 19.57 10.33
N ALA A 211 -0.33 19.30 11.59
CA ALA A 211 -0.65 18.04 12.25
C ALA A 211 -2.15 17.94 12.57
N THR A 212 -2.78 16.81 12.22
CA THR A 212 -4.23 16.62 12.34
C THR A 212 -4.65 15.63 13.43
N GLY A 213 -3.74 14.75 13.89
CA GLY A 213 -4.03 13.66 14.81
C GLY A 213 -4.40 12.37 14.06
N THR A 214 -4.71 11.30 14.80
CA THR A 214 -4.91 9.95 14.23
C THR A 214 -6.37 9.53 14.08
N GLY A 215 -7.30 10.35 14.55
CA GLY A 215 -8.73 10.06 14.51
C GLY A 215 -9.47 10.92 13.48
N VAL A 216 -10.24 10.31 12.59
CA VAL A 216 -10.97 11.02 11.51
C VAL A 216 -11.78 12.22 11.99
N ALA A 217 -12.39 12.14 13.19
CA ALA A 217 -13.14 13.25 13.77
C ALA A 217 -12.22 14.40 14.24
N GLU A 218 -11.08 14.07 14.85
CA GLU A 218 -10.08 15.03 15.27
C GLU A 218 -9.45 15.73 14.07
N GLU A 219 -9.03 14.96 13.07
CA GLU A 219 -8.47 15.45 11.80
C GLU A 219 -9.39 16.50 11.16
N ARG A 220 -10.68 16.17 11.01
CA ARG A 220 -11.67 17.10 10.47
C ARG A 220 -11.77 18.39 11.31
N THR A 221 -11.77 18.27 12.64
CA THR A 221 -11.85 19.43 13.55
C THR A 221 -10.65 20.35 13.39
N ARG A 222 -9.44 19.79 13.31
CA ARG A 222 -8.19 20.56 13.14
C ARG A 222 -8.13 21.22 11.75
N ILE A 223 -8.56 20.52 10.70
CA ILE A 223 -8.63 21.07 9.33
C ILE A 223 -9.63 22.21 9.27
N GLU A 224 -10.80 22.07 9.86
CA GLU A 224 -11.81 23.13 9.96
C GLU A 224 -11.24 24.36 10.70
N ALA A 225 -10.62 24.14 11.87
CA ALA A 225 -10.02 25.22 12.65
C ALA A 225 -8.89 25.94 11.90
N THR A 226 -8.09 25.22 11.10
CA THR A 226 -7.06 25.81 10.24
C THR A 226 -7.68 26.70 9.18
N TYR A 227 -8.71 26.21 8.49
CA TYR A 227 -9.45 27.01 7.49
C TYR A 227 -10.06 28.28 8.10
N GLN A 228 -10.66 28.18 9.27
CA GLN A 228 -11.29 29.36 9.94
C GLN A 228 -10.31 30.47 10.26
N ARG A 229 -9.05 30.12 10.55
CA ARG A 229 -7.97 31.09 10.81
C ARG A 229 -7.32 31.63 9.54
N HIS A 230 -7.40 30.88 8.43
CA HIS A 230 -6.68 31.19 7.19
C HIS A 230 -7.62 31.09 5.98
N LYS A 231 -8.52 32.07 5.83
CA LYS A 231 -9.56 32.02 4.77
C LYS A 231 -9.07 32.34 3.36
N ASN A 232 -7.88 32.95 3.22
CA ASN A 232 -7.28 33.36 1.93
C ASN A 232 -6.26 32.36 1.43
N LEU A 233 -6.64 31.06 1.41
CA LEU A 233 -5.77 29.99 0.92
C LEU A 233 -6.07 29.61 -0.54
N ARG A 234 -5.08 29.04 -1.23
CA ARG A 234 -5.17 28.55 -2.60
C ARG A 234 -5.31 27.04 -2.68
N GLY A 235 -4.84 26.31 -1.65
CA GLY A 235 -4.89 24.86 -1.65
C GLY A 235 -5.00 24.23 -0.28
N MET A 236 -5.68 23.09 -0.23
CA MET A 236 -5.79 22.22 0.95
C MET A 236 -5.52 20.79 0.49
N PHE A 237 -4.41 20.22 0.93
CA PHE A 237 -3.99 18.89 0.52
C PHE A 237 -3.62 18.03 1.74
N ALA A 238 -3.74 16.71 1.63
CA ALA A 238 -3.47 15.82 2.75
C ALA A 238 -2.69 14.58 2.30
N VAL A 239 -1.83 14.05 3.19
CA VAL A 239 -0.96 12.90 2.89
C VAL A 239 -1.48 11.56 3.45
N ASP A 240 -2.66 11.57 4.05
CA ASP A 240 -3.31 10.38 4.63
C ASP A 240 -4.83 10.42 4.38
N GLY A 241 -5.49 9.26 4.53
CA GLY A 241 -6.88 9.09 4.15
C GLY A 241 -7.88 9.84 5.03
N GLY A 242 -7.63 9.91 6.33
CA GLY A 242 -8.51 10.59 7.27
C GLY A 242 -8.48 12.10 7.07
N SER A 243 -7.27 12.67 6.98
CA SER A 243 -7.08 14.10 6.66
C SER A 243 -7.62 14.45 5.28
N THR A 244 -7.47 13.58 4.26
CA THR A 244 -8.06 13.78 2.92
C THR A 244 -9.59 13.88 2.99
N GLN A 245 -10.22 13.00 3.76
CA GLN A 245 -11.67 13.06 3.99
C GLN A 245 -12.07 14.34 4.73
N GLY A 246 -11.28 14.76 5.73
CA GLY A 246 -11.48 16.03 6.45
C GLY A 246 -11.39 17.25 5.53
N VAL A 247 -10.38 17.28 4.65
CA VAL A 247 -10.26 18.32 3.61
C VAL A 247 -11.49 18.35 2.71
N ALA A 248 -11.95 17.19 2.24
CA ALA A 248 -13.15 17.09 1.40
C ALA A 248 -14.39 17.67 2.07
N ASP A 249 -14.59 17.36 3.35
CA ASP A 249 -15.72 17.85 4.14
C ASP A 249 -15.67 19.38 4.30
N VAL A 250 -14.50 19.97 4.58
CA VAL A 250 -14.30 21.42 4.72
C VAL A 250 -14.52 22.14 3.40
N VAL A 251 -13.92 21.62 2.31
CA VAL A 251 -14.09 22.19 0.95
C VAL A 251 -15.57 22.21 0.54
N ARG A 252 -16.30 21.14 0.79
CA ARG A 252 -17.73 21.04 0.51
C ARG A 252 -18.54 22.00 1.38
N LYS A 253 -18.35 21.99 2.71
CA LYS A 253 -19.08 22.79 3.69
C LYS A 253 -18.99 24.29 3.38
N HIS A 254 -17.81 24.77 3.02
CA HIS A 254 -17.54 26.19 2.76
C HIS A 254 -17.57 26.57 1.29
N ARG A 255 -17.97 25.64 0.39
CA ARG A 255 -18.05 25.87 -1.07
C ARG A 255 -16.77 26.42 -1.67
N LEU A 256 -15.60 25.93 -1.21
CA LEU A 256 -14.29 26.49 -1.51
C LEU A 256 -13.91 26.36 -2.99
N ARG A 257 -14.45 25.38 -3.70
CA ARG A 257 -14.24 25.22 -5.15
C ARG A 257 -14.68 26.45 -5.94
N GLY A 258 -15.80 27.05 -5.59
CA GLY A 258 -16.31 28.30 -6.18
C GLY A 258 -15.40 29.50 -5.93
N ARG A 259 -14.52 29.41 -4.92
CA ARG A 259 -13.50 30.42 -4.59
C ARG A 259 -12.14 30.12 -5.19
N GLY A 260 -12.01 29.09 -6.05
CA GLY A 260 -10.79 28.70 -6.72
C GLY A 260 -9.81 27.87 -5.85
N VAL A 261 -10.19 27.44 -4.65
CA VAL A 261 -9.34 26.61 -3.79
C VAL A 261 -9.19 25.20 -4.40
N ARG A 262 -7.96 24.72 -4.49
CA ARG A 262 -7.62 23.39 -4.99
C ARG A 262 -7.48 22.43 -3.83
N ALA A 263 -7.83 21.14 -4.05
CA ALA A 263 -7.81 20.18 -2.97
C ALA A 263 -7.60 18.75 -3.48
N GLY A 264 -6.87 17.95 -2.70
CA GLY A 264 -6.63 16.55 -3.01
C GLY A 264 -5.88 15.83 -1.91
N GLY A 265 -5.60 14.56 -2.09
CA GLY A 265 -4.87 13.80 -1.09
C GLY A 265 -4.68 12.34 -1.45
N TYR A 266 -4.73 11.50 -0.43
CA TYR A 266 -4.47 10.06 -0.52
C TYR A 266 -5.70 9.24 -0.12
N ASP A 267 -5.70 8.00 -0.57
CA ASP A 267 -6.57 6.91 -0.21
C ASP A 267 -8.01 6.96 -0.76
N LEU A 268 -8.65 5.80 -0.73
CA LEU A 268 -9.92 5.55 -1.42
C LEU A 268 -11.12 5.46 -0.45
N LEU A 269 -11.11 6.25 0.62
CA LEU A 269 -12.25 6.26 1.53
C LEU A 269 -13.55 6.65 0.79
N PRO A 270 -14.70 6.02 1.11
CA PRO A 270 -15.93 6.21 0.34
C PRO A 270 -16.39 7.67 0.22
N ARG A 271 -16.15 8.50 1.24
CA ARG A 271 -16.46 9.94 1.18
C ARG A 271 -15.50 10.70 0.28
N THR A 272 -14.20 10.32 0.27
CA THR A 272 -13.19 10.90 -0.61
C THR A 272 -13.57 10.66 -2.07
N LEU A 273 -13.90 9.41 -2.44
CA LEU A 273 -14.32 9.07 -3.80
C LEU A 273 -15.58 9.83 -4.25
N ARG A 274 -16.59 9.93 -3.38
CA ARG A 274 -17.78 10.74 -3.68
C ARG A 274 -17.43 12.21 -3.89
N SER A 275 -16.55 12.77 -3.03
CA SER A 275 -16.14 14.16 -3.14
C SER A 275 -15.35 14.47 -4.41
N ILE A 276 -14.64 13.49 -4.97
CA ILE A 276 -14.02 13.60 -6.31
C ILE A 276 -15.10 13.62 -7.39
N ALA A 277 -16.06 12.69 -7.34
CA ALA A 277 -17.15 12.63 -8.30
C ALA A 277 -17.98 13.92 -8.32
N ASP A 278 -18.24 14.48 -7.14
CA ASP A 278 -18.99 15.74 -6.95
C ASP A 278 -18.14 16.99 -7.27
N GLY A 279 -16.84 16.84 -7.53
CA GLY A 279 -15.92 17.93 -7.88
C GLY A 279 -15.44 18.76 -6.69
N HIS A 280 -15.57 18.27 -5.45
CA HIS A 280 -15.03 18.93 -4.26
C HIS A 280 -13.54 18.72 -4.09
N LEU A 281 -13.01 17.56 -4.53
CA LEU A 281 -11.58 17.27 -4.63
C LEU A 281 -11.14 17.18 -6.09
N ASP A 282 -9.92 17.59 -6.39
CA ASP A 282 -9.30 17.45 -7.71
C ASP A 282 -8.82 16.01 -7.96
N PHE A 283 -8.29 15.36 -6.92
CA PHE A 283 -7.77 14.00 -6.99
C PHE A 283 -7.64 13.34 -5.62
N THR A 284 -7.47 12.02 -5.63
CA THR A 284 -6.85 11.24 -4.56
C THR A 284 -5.84 10.27 -5.17
N ILE A 285 -4.95 9.71 -4.34
CA ILE A 285 -3.96 8.72 -4.76
C ILE A 285 -4.33 7.35 -4.20
N ASP A 286 -4.46 6.38 -5.10
CA ASP A 286 -4.58 4.96 -4.77
C ASP A 286 -3.18 4.35 -4.66
N GLN A 287 -2.90 3.73 -3.52
CA GLN A 287 -1.65 3.01 -3.25
C GLN A 287 -1.84 1.48 -3.24
N GLN A 288 -2.98 1.00 -3.69
CA GLN A 288 -3.34 -0.41 -3.83
C GLN A 288 -3.21 -1.21 -2.52
N PRO A 289 -3.95 -0.85 -1.47
CA PRO A 289 -3.81 -1.48 -0.15
C PRO A 289 -4.14 -2.99 -0.14
N TYR A 290 -4.95 -3.49 -1.06
CA TYR A 290 -5.18 -4.93 -1.20
C TYR A 290 -3.88 -5.70 -1.46
N LEU A 291 -3.02 -5.19 -2.34
CA LEU A 291 -1.72 -5.79 -2.63
C LEU A 291 -0.76 -5.70 -1.43
N GLN A 292 -0.87 -4.62 -0.63
CA GLN A 292 -0.10 -4.48 0.63
C GLN A 292 -0.51 -5.51 1.70
N GLY A 293 -1.63 -6.17 1.53
CA GLY A 293 -2.04 -7.31 2.35
C GLY A 293 -1.69 -8.65 1.72
N PHE A 294 -1.96 -8.81 0.42
CA PHE A 294 -1.78 -10.07 -0.28
C PHE A 294 -0.30 -10.49 -0.41
N LEU A 295 0.54 -9.58 -0.88
CA LEU A 295 1.93 -9.88 -1.20
C LEU A 295 2.82 -10.20 0.02
N PRO A 296 2.66 -9.60 1.20
CA PRO A 296 3.40 -10.03 2.39
C PRO A 296 3.13 -11.48 2.77
N ILE A 297 1.90 -11.98 2.61
CA ILE A 297 1.60 -13.42 2.82
C ILE A 297 2.39 -14.27 1.83
N PHE A 298 2.39 -13.89 0.54
CA PHE A 298 3.16 -14.60 -0.48
C PHE A 298 4.65 -14.64 -0.15
N GLN A 299 5.25 -13.53 0.24
CA GLN A 299 6.68 -13.46 0.56
C GLN A 299 7.03 -14.28 1.81
N LEU A 300 6.23 -14.20 2.87
CA LEU A 300 6.41 -15.00 4.08
C LEU A 300 6.21 -16.49 3.81
N PHE A 301 5.20 -16.83 3.00
CA PHE A 301 4.97 -18.19 2.54
C PHE A 301 6.18 -18.72 1.77
N LEU A 302 6.67 -17.96 0.81
CA LEU A 302 7.81 -18.34 -0.01
C LEU A 302 9.05 -18.57 0.85
N ALA A 303 9.35 -17.69 1.82
CA ALA A 303 10.46 -17.82 2.74
C ALA A 303 10.37 -19.12 3.57
N ARG A 304 9.19 -19.48 4.03
CA ARG A 304 8.99 -20.73 4.80
C ARG A 304 9.04 -21.97 3.91
N TYR A 305 8.42 -21.91 2.76
CA TYR A 305 8.29 -23.03 1.85
C TYR A 305 9.63 -23.45 1.24
N THR A 306 10.49 -22.49 0.91
CA THR A 306 11.77 -22.74 0.25
C THR A 306 12.97 -22.75 1.20
N GLY A 307 12.77 -22.44 2.48
CA GLY A 307 13.85 -22.33 3.43
C GLY A 307 14.66 -21.03 3.33
N GLY A 308 14.09 -19.95 2.76
CA GLY A 308 14.73 -18.63 2.80
C GLY A 308 14.59 -17.75 1.56
N LEU A 309 14.02 -18.24 0.47
CA LEU A 309 13.81 -17.40 -0.71
C LEU A 309 12.75 -16.33 -0.43
N VAL A 310 13.14 -15.08 -0.59
CA VAL A 310 12.22 -13.92 -0.53
C VAL A 310 12.48 -13.06 -1.77
N ALA A 311 11.50 -12.95 -2.64
CA ALA A 311 11.64 -12.19 -3.86
C ALA A 311 10.29 -11.56 -4.27
N PRO A 312 10.31 -10.35 -4.82
CA PRO A 312 11.40 -9.36 -4.82
C PRO A 312 11.58 -8.72 -3.44
N ALA A 313 12.78 -8.19 -3.17
CA ALA A 313 13.10 -7.55 -1.88
C ALA A 313 12.26 -6.31 -1.61
N ASP A 314 11.97 -5.52 -2.64
CA ASP A 314 11.11 -4.34 -2.55
C ASP A 314 10.03 -4.42 -3.65
N THR A 315 8.79 -4.39 -3.22
CA THR A 315 7.63 -4.42 -4.11
C THR A 315 6.85 -3.12 -3.99
N ASN A 316 7.03 -2.24 -4.98
CA ASN A 316 6.25 -1.01 -5.07
C ASN A 316 4.82 -1.33 -5.53
N THR A 317 3.83 -1.10 -4.67
CA THR A 317 2.42 -1.29 -5.01
C THR A 317 1.84 -0.20 -5.90
N GLY A 318 2.66 0.76 -6.30
CA GLY A 318 2.33 1.76 -7.31
C GLY A 318 1.66 3.00 -6.76
N LEU A 319 1.28 3.84 -7.73
CA LEU A 319 0.62 5.11 -7.49
C LEU A 319 -0.34 5.36 -8.64
N HIS A 320 -1.62 5.50 -8.32
CA HIS A 320 -2.62 5.85 -9.32
C HIS A 320 -3.42 7.08 -8.89
N PHE A 321 -3.42 8.12 -9.73
CA PHE A 321 -4.24 9.30 -9.50
C PHE A 321 -5.70 9.04 -9.87
N VAL A 322 -6.58 9.08 -8.89
CA VAL A 322 -8.02 9.01 -9.06
C VAL A 322 -8.56 10.43 -9.12
N THR A 323 -9.15 10.77 -10.25
CA THR A 323 -9.71 12.09 -10.57
C THR A 323 -11.17 11.94 -11.00
N ARG A 324 -11.87 13.04 -11.25
CA ARG A 324 -13.24 12.99 -11.76
C ARG A 324 -13.37 12.21 -13.08
N ARG A 325 -12.29 12.11 -13.86
CA ARG A 325 -12.30 11.41 -15.16
C ARG A 325 -12.33 9.87 -14.99
N ASN A 326 -11.76 9.35 -13.93
CA ASN A 326 -11.58 7.90 -13.73
C ASN A 326 -12.13 7.38 -12.39
N VAL A 327 -12.84 8.21 -11.59
CA VAL A 327 -13.40 7.79 -10.30
C VAL A 327 -14.61 6.86 -10.43
N ARG A 328 -15.30 6.88 -11.57
CA ARG A 328 -16.56 6.15 -11.76
C ARG A 328 -16.47 4.65 -11.44
N PRO A 329 -15.47 3.89 -11.91
CA PRO A 329 -15.32 2.47 -11.53
C PRO A 329 -15.25 2.27 -10.02
N TYR A 330 -14.53 3.11 -9.29
CA TYR A 330 -14.40 3.02 -7.82
C TYR A 330 -15.73 3.25 -7.08
N LEU A 331 -16.68 3.97 -7.67
CA LEU A 331 -17.99 4.21 -7.07
C LEU A 331 -18.98 3.07 -7.34
N THR A 332 -18.86 2.40 -8.48
CA THR A 332 -19.79 1.38 -8.96
C THR A 332 -19.32 -0.03 -8.68
N THR A 333 -18.01 -0.25 -8.60
CA THR A 333 -17.41 -1.54 -8.31
C THR A 333 -17.68 -1.93 -6.87
N ARG A 334 -18.19 -3.15 -6.67
CA ARG A 334 -18.44 -3.73 -5.33
C ARG A 334 -17.35 -4.73 -4.99
N THR A 335 -16.12 -4.44 -5.37
CA THR A 335 -15.00 -5.34 -5.15
C THR A 335 -14.38 -5.14 -3.78
N ARG A 336 -13.60 -6.13 -3.36
CA ARG A 336 -12.83 -6.12 -2.12
C ARG A 336 -11.54 -5.31 -2.25
N TYR A 337 -11.17 -4.92 -3.47
CA TYR A 337 -9.82 -4.43 -3.79
C TYR A 337 -9.64 -2.94 -3.50
N GLU A 338 -10.69 -2.14 -3.64
CA GLU A 338 -10.57 -0.68 -3.55
C GLU A 338 -11.01 -0.09 -2.20
N GLY A 339 -11.48 -0.86 -1.25
CA GLY A 339 -12.02 -0.33 0.01
C GLY A 339 -13.33 0.45 -0.12
N SER A 340 -13.85 0.63 -1.34
CA SER A 340 -15.13 1.25 -1.63
C SER A 340 -16.31 0.28 -1.53
N SER A 341 -16.05 -0.99 -1.28
CA SER A 341 -17.04 -2.05 -1.08
C SER A 341 -18.03 -1.67 0.03
N ARG A 342 -19.31 -1.92 -0.20
CA ARG A 342 -20.35 -1.80 0.84
C ARG A 342 -20.15 -2.79 1.99
N ILE A 343 -19.29 -3.78 1.83
CA ILE A 343 -18.92 -4.72 2.86
C ILE A 343 -17.81 -4.09 3.71
N HIS A 344 -18.21 -3.27 4.67
CA HIS A 344 -17.29 -2.64 5.61
C HIS A 344 -16.95 -3.51 6.84
N LYS A 345 -17.30 -4.77 6.80
CA LYS A 345 -16.96 -5.70 7.88
C LYS A 345 -15.54 -6.20 7.70
N TYR A 346 -14.74 -6.01 8.74
CA TYR A 346 -13.43 -6.64 8.80
C TYR A 346 -13.61 -8.16 8.82
N PRO A 347 -12.81 -8.91 8.04
CA PRO A 347 -12.80 -10.35 8.20
C PRO A 347 -12.41 -10.69 9.64
N VAL A 348 -13.10 -11.64 10.23
CA VAL A 348 -12.73 -12.19 11.55
C VAL A 348 -11.51 -13.07 11.32
N SER A 349 -10.47 -12.83 12.10
CA SER A 349 -9.21 -13.61 12.05
C SER A 349 -9.33 -14.86 12.91
#